data_ce3cbaa362c7b08864e8478aedbe5250
#
_entry.id   ce3cbaa362c7b08864e8478aedbe5250
#
_cell.length_a   1.000
_cell.length_b   1.000
_cell.length_c   1.000
_cell.angle_alpha   90.00
_cell.angle_beta   90.00
_cell.angle_gamma   90.00
#
_symmetry.space_group_name_H-M   'P 1'
#
loop_
_entity.id
_entity.type
_entity.pdbx_description
1 polymer ?
#
loop_
_entity_poly.entity_id
_entity_poly.type
_entity_poly.pdbx_seq_one_letter_code
_entity_poly.pdbx_strand_id
1 'polypeptide(L)'
;MRLPQLTVLAFTLLLSGCANGGPWVEVGGERFTVEIADDDAERARGLMFRDAMADGTGMLFIHDAEEPQAYWMKNTRIALDILYFDNSRKLVSQQRNVPPCSGGNACPSYPSARPARYVLELNAGEAERLKLEDGAELGLGDGIPPVR
;
A
#
# COMPACT_ATOMS: atom_id res chain seq x y z
N MET A 1 6.54 49.12 51.71
CA MET A 1 5.73 48.79 50.50
C MET A 1 6.33 47.55 49.86
N ARG A 2 5.67 46.41 50.00
CA ARG A 2 6.11 45.11 49.42
C ARG A 2 5.28 44.84 48.18
N LEU A 3 5.90 44.75 46.98
CA LEU A 3 5.20 44.33 45.74
C LEU A 3 4.97 42.82 45.76
N PRO A 4 3.82 42.33 45.34
CA PRO A 4 3.59 40.89 45.17
C PRO A 4 4.22 40.43 43.86
N GLN A 5 5.03 39.34 43.94
CA GLN A 5 5.50 38.62 42.74
C GLN A 5 4.35 37.81 42.14
N LEU A 6 3.98 38.14 40.91
CA LEU A 6 3.06 37.33 40.12
C LEU A 6 3.81 36.15 39.54
N THR A 7 3.51 34.98 40.03
CA THR A 7 4.00 33.71 39.47
C THR A 7 3.14 33.36 38.25
N VAL A 8 3.68 33.50 37.07
CA VAL A 8 3.02 33.05 35.81
C VAL A 8 3.24 31.55 35.69
N LEU A 9 2.17 30.79 35.88
CA LEU A 9 2.15 29.35 35.68
C LEU A 9 1.97 29.09 34.16
N ALA A 10 3.07 28.72 33.49
CA ALA A 10 3.03 28.32 32.08
C ALA A 10 2.39 26.93 31.97
N PHE A 11 1.14 26.90 31.47
CA PHE A 11 0.42 25.67 31.17
C PHE A 11 0.86 25.16 29.80
N THR A 12 1.80 24.20 29.79
CA THR A 12 2.23 23.51 28.58
C THR A 12 1.12 22.56 28.12
N LEU A 13 0.36 22.95 27.11
CA LEU A 13 -0.55 22.04 26.41
C LEU A 13 0.26 21.00 25.65
N LEU A 14 0.30 19.78 26.18
CA LEU A 14 0.73 18.59 25.45
C LEU A 14 -0.36 18.24 24.42
N LEU A 15 -0.19 18.66 23.18
CA LEU A 15 -0.96 18.11 22.05
C LEU A 15 -0.55 16.65 21.85
N SER A 16 -1.27 15.72 22.51
CA SER A 16 -1.25 14.32 22.13
C SER A 16 -1.92 14.20 20.77
N GLY A 17 -1.13 14.29 19.69
CA GLY A 17 -1.57 13.93 18.37
C GLY A 17 -1.93 12.44 18.37
N CYS A 18 -3.22 12.11 18.31
CA CYS A 18 -3.68 10.77 17.97
C CYS A 18 -3.17 10.45 16.55
N ALA A 19 -2.10 9.71 16.46
CA ALA A 19 -1.67 9.07 15.23
C ALA A 19 -2.68 7.94 14.93
N ASN A 20 -3.84 8.31 14.39
CA ASN A 20 -4.76 7.37 13.74
C ASN A 20 -4.24 7.12 12.32
N GLY A 21 -3.06 6.53 12.24
CA GLY A 21 -2.55 5.97 11.00
C GLY A 21 -3.17 4.59 10.82
N GLY A 22 -3.93 4.38 9.73
CA GLY A 22 -4.35 3.04 9.31
C GLY A 22 -3.15 2.13 9.05
N PRO A 23 -3.38 0.88 8.58
CA PRO A 23 -2.30 -0.02 8.18
C PRO A 23 -1.36 0.67 7.18
N TRP A 24 -0.07 0.42 7.30
CA TRP A 24 0.90 1.04 6.40
C TRP A 24 2.01 0.07 6.02
N VAL A 25 2.61 0.31 4.87
CA VAL A 25 3.80 -0.37 4.37
C VAL A 25 4.89 0.64 4.05
N GLU A 26 6.13 0.17 3.98
CA GLU A 26 7.26 0.98 3.53
C GLU A 26 7.95 0.29 2.36
N VAL A 27 8.17 1.01 1.27
CA VAL A 27 8.92 0.53 0.12
C VAL A 27 9.69 1.70 -0.51
N GLY A 28 10.92 1.46 -0.94
CA GLY A 28 11.77 2.52 -1.49
C GLY A 28 12.05 3.67 -0.52
N GLY A 29 11.97 3.43 0.80
CA GLY A 29 12.18 4.44 1.84
C GLY A 29 10.99 5.35 2.11
N GLU A 30 9.84 5.08 1.49
CA GLU A 30 8.61 5.84 1.71
C GLU A 30 7.47 4.98 2.25
N ARG A 31 6.61 5.60 3.06
CA ARG A 31 5.46 4.95 3.67
C ARG A 31 4.20 5.24 2.90
N PHE A 32 3.40 4.18 2.72
CA PHE A 32 2.08 4.23 2.11
C PHE A 32 1.05 3.70 3.10
N THR A 33 0.00 4.47 3.35
CA THR A 33 -1.18 3.95 4.06
C THR A 33 -1.90 3.00 3.12
N VAL A 34 -2.23 1.79 3.58
CA VAL A 34 -2.82 0.79 2.71
C VAL A 34 -4.15 0.28 3.24
N GLU A 35 -5.02 -0.05 2.31
CA GLU A 35 -6.13 -0.95 2.58
C GLU A 35 -5.63 -2.38 2.46
N ILE A 36 -6.18 -3.28 3.26
CA ILE A 36 -5.80 -4.69 3.27
C ILE A 36 -6.86 -5.50 2.52
N ALA A 37 -6.37 -6.44 1.71
CA ALA A 37 -7.18 -7.48 1.08
C ALA A 37 -6.54 -8.83 1.43
N ASP A 38 -7.04 -9.50 2.48
CA ASP A 38 -6.49 -10.76 2.99
C ASP A 38 -7.48 -11.93 2.93
N ASP A 39 -8.66 -11.70 2.36
CA ASP A 39 -9.58 -12.77 2.00
C ASP A 39 -9.89 -12.79 0.49
N ASP A 40 -10.51 -13.88 0.02
CA ASP A 40 -10.79 -14.08 -1.41
C ASP A 40 -11.74 -13.03 -2.01
N ALA A 41 -12.72 -12.58 -1.23
CA ALA A 41 -13.70 -11.60 -1.71
C ALA A 41 -13.07 -10.21 -1.85
N GLU A 42 -12.25 -9.83 -0.88
CA GLU A 42 -11.49 -8.59 -0.89
C GLU A 42 -10.45 -8.57 -2.01
N ARG A 43 -9.67 -9.67 -2.15
CA ARG A 43 -8.71 -9.82 -3.26
C ARG A 43 -9.39 -9.77 -4.62
N ALA A 44 -10.56 -10.42 -4.76
CA ALA A 44 -11.31 -10.39 -6.02
C ALA A 44 -11.85 -9.01 -6.36
N ARG A 45 -12.22 -8.21 -5.36
CA ARG A 45 -12.73 -6.86 -5.54
C ARG A 45 -11.62 -5.84 -5.81
N GLY A 46 -10.55 -5.89 -5.03
CA GLY A 46 -9.43 -4.93 -5.11
C GLY A 46 -9.89 -3.48 -5.24
N LEU A 47 -9.29 -2.75 -6.16
CA LEU A 47 -9.55 -1.32 -6.44
C LEU A 47 -10.65 -1.10 -7.50
N MET A 48 -11.50 -2.10 -7.78
CA MET A 48 -12.59 -1.96 -8.75
C MET A 48 -13.49 -0.77 -8.43
N PHE A 49 -13.94 -0.09 -9.49
CA PHE A 49 -14.90 1.03 -9.47
C PHE A 49 -14.41 2.31 -8.76
N ARG A 50 -13.14 2.40 -8.39
CA ARG A 50 -12.58 3.62 -7.83
C ARG A 50 -12.18 4.59 -8.92
N ASP A 51 -12.56 5.85 -8.74
CA ASP A 51 -12.28 6.92 -9.69
C ASP A 51 -10.94 7.63 -9.38
N ALA A 52 -10.44 7.50 -8.15
CA ALA A 52 -9.15 8.04 -7.72
C ALA A 52 -8.61 7.26 -6.50
N MET A 53 -7.30 7.34 -6.29
CA MET A 53 -6.62 6.93 -5.08
C MET A 53 -5.69 8.07 -4.66
N ALA A 54 -5.75 8.45 -3.37
CA ALA A 54 -4.96 9.56 -2.85
C ALA A 54 -3.45 9.26 -2.93
N ASP A 55 -2.64 10.29 -3.08
CA ASP A 55 -1.19 10.16 -3.02
C ASP A 55 -0.76 9.59 -1.65
N GLY A 56 0.30 8.78 -1.66
CA GLY A 56 0.78 8.11 -0.44
C GLY A 56 -0.14 7.01 0.11
N THR A 57 -1.10 6.55 -0.70
CA THR A 57 -1.97 5.42 -0.35
C THR A 57 -1.86 4.29 -1.37
N GLY A 58 -2.34 3.10 -0.99
CA GLY A 58 -2.35 1.92 -1.84
C GLY A 58 -3.24 0.81 -1.30
N MET A 59 -3.17 -0.36 -1.91
CA MET A 59 -3.81 -1.58 -1.42
C MET A 59 -2.79 -2.71 -1.34
N LEU A 60 -2.73 -3.36 -0.17
CA LEU A 60 -1.89 -4.52 0.06
C LEU A 60 -2.75 -5.78 0.06
N PHE A 61 -2.45 -6.66 -0.87
CA PHE A 61 -3.03 -8.00 -0.97
C PHE A 61 -2.11 -8.99 -0.29
N ILE A 62 -2.66 -9.82 0.59
CA ILE A 62 -1.92 -10.83 1.32
C ILE A 62 -2.49 -12.20 0.92
N HIS A 63 -1.64 -13.07 0.36
CA HIS A 63 -2.01 -14.41 -0.02
C HIS A 63 -1.62 -15.43 1.06
N ASP A 64 -2.36 -16.54 1.13
CA ASP A 64 -2.12 -17.60 2.11
C ASP A 64 -0.81 -18.35 1.86
N ALA A 65 -0.37 -18.41 0.60
CA ALA A 65 0.87 -19.06 0.18
C ALA A 65 1.63 -18.19 -0.84
N GLU A 66 2.94 -18.47 -0.95
CA GLU A 66 3.79 -17.95 -2.02
C GLU A 66 3.61 -18.81 -3.27
N GLU A 67 2.99 -18.23 -4.29
CA GLU A 67 2.71 -18.90 -5.56
C GLU A 67 2.66 -17.91 -6.72
N PRO A 68 2.67 -18.36 -7.99
CA PRO A 68 2.49 -17.47 -9.12
C PRO A 68 1.17 -16.72 -9.01
N GLN A 69 1.25 -15.39 -9.05
CA GLN A 69 0.09 -14.51 -8.99
C GLN A 69 -0.21 -13.91 -10.36
N ALA A 70 -1.48 -13.61 -10.62
CA ALA A 70 -1.89 -12.93 -11.83
C ALA A 70 -3.02 -11.95 -11.50
N TYR A 71 -2.75 -10.67 -11.69
CA TYR A 71 -3.69 -9.59 -11.43
C TYR A 71 -4.27 -9.05 -12.73
N TRP A 72 -5.46 -8.51 -12.67
CA TRP A 72 -6.14 -7.88 -13.79
C TRP A 72 -6.70 -6.52 -13.40
N MET A 73 -6.96 -5.70 -14.40
CA MET A 73 -7.51 -4.36 -14.21
C MET A 73 -9.03 -4.32 -14.44
N LYS A 74 -9.72 -5.46 -14.31
CA LYS A 74 -11.17 -5.53 -14.52
C LYS A 74 -11.88 -4.51 -13.65
N ASN A 75 -12.71 -3.66 -14.28
CA ASN A 75 -13.46 -2.60 -13.62
C ASN A 75 -12.62 -1.59 -12.83
N THR A 76 -11.31 -1.59 -12.98
CA THR A 76 -10.41 -0.62 -12.36
C THR A 76 -10.28 0.60 -13.26
N ARG A 77 -10.58 1.77 -12.72
CA ARG A 77 -10.69 3.03 -13.47
C ARG A 77 -9.46 3.92 -13.36
N ILE A 78 -8.52 3.56 -12.51
CA ILE A 78 -7.26 4.28 -12.27
C ILE A 78 -6.09 3.44 -12.79
N ALA A 79 -5.05 4.10 -13.30
CA ALA A 79 -3.81 3.42 -13.69
C ALA A 79 -2.99 3.07 -12.44
N LEU A 80 -2.35 1.90 -12.43
CA LEU A 80 -1.67 1.36 -11.26
C LEU A 80 -0.25 0.87 -11.60
N ASP A 81 0.62 0.88 -10.57
CA ASP A 81 1.80 0.02 -10.50
C ASP A 81 1.44 -1.19 -9.62
N ILE A 82 1.71 -2.40 -10.11
CA ILE A 82 1.45 -3.66 -9.41
C ILE A 82 2.79 -4.30 -9.04
N LEU A 83 3.09 -4.39 -7.75
CA LEU A 83 4.37 -4.82 -7.20
C LEU A 83 4.20 -6.15 -6.49
N TYR A 84 4.98 -7.16 -6.86
CA TYR A 84 4.91 -8.53 -6.34
C TYR A 84 6.10 -8.84 -5.44
N PHE A 85 5.83 -9.28 -4.21
CA PHE A 85 6.86 -9.58 -3.21
C PHE A 85 6.74 -11.03 -2.74
N ASP A 86 7.88 -11.68 -2.53
CA ASP A 86 7.98 -13.05 -2.03
C ASP A 86 7.68 -13.17 -0.51
N ASN A 87 7.81 -14.36 0.05
CA ASN A 87 7.69 -14.60 1.49
C ASN A 87 8.69 -13.80 2.33
N SER A 88 9.87 -13.50 1.78
CA SER A 88 10.90 -12.68 2.43
C SER A 88 10.64 -11.19 2.24
N ARG A 89 9.52 -10.83 1.62
CA ARG A 89 9.12 -9.45 1.32
C ARG A 89 10.11 -8.73 0.40
N LYS A 90 10.74 -9.47 -0.51
CA LYS A 90 11.58 -8.91 -1.56
C LYS A 90 10.79 -8.78 -2.85
N LEU A 91 10.93 -7.63 -3.52
CA LEU A 91 10.33 -7.38 -4.83
C LEU A 91 10.87 -8.39 -5.83
N VAL A 92 9.99 -9.20 -6.41
CA VAL A 92 10.36 -10.27 -7.34
C VAL A 92 9.82 -10.05 -8.74
N SER A 93 8.84 -9.17 -8.88
CA SER A 93 8.22 -8.81 -10.16
C SER A 93 7.47 -7.50 -10.02
N GLN A 94 7.32 -6.77 -11.12
CA GLN A 94 6.52 -5.55 -11.14
C GLN A 94 5.93 -5.29 -12.52
N GLN A 95 4.72 -4.75 -12.54
CA GLN A 95 4.03 -4.26 -13.73
C GLN A 95 3.79 -2.76 -13.52
N ARG A 96 4.43 -1.92 -14.33
CA ARG A 96 4.39 -0.46 -14.19
C ARG A 96 3.41 0.18 -15.15
N ASN A 97 2.78 1.26 -14.70
CA ASN A 97 1.88 2.09 -15.53
C ASN A 97 0.79 1.26 -16.20
N VAL A 98 0.22 0.30 -15.48
CA VAL A 98 -0.84 -0.57 -15.98
C VAL A 98 -2.09 0.27 -16.21
N PRO A 99 -2.63 0.32 -17.44
CA PRO A 99 -3.76 1.18 -17.75
C PRO A 99 -5.09 0.66 -17.17
N PRO A 100 -6.06 1.56 -16.93
CA PRO A 100 -7.42 1.16 -16.57
C PRO A 100 -8.05 0.23 -17.60
N CYS A 101 -8.99 -0.63 -17.16
CA CYS A 101 -9.71 -1.49 -18.07
C CYS A 101 -11.21 -1.62 -17.68
N SER A 102 -12.08 -1.31 -18.63
CA SER A 102 -13.54 -1.45 -18.51
C SER A 102 -14.11 -2.62 -19.32
N GLY A 103 -13.24 -3.42 -19.94
CA GLY A 103 -13.61 -4.53 -20.84
C GLY A 103 -14.15 -5.78 -20.12
N GLY A 104 -14.41 -5.71 -18.82
CA GLY A 104 -14.90 -6.85 -18.04
C GLY A 104 -13.94 -8.04 -18.11
N ASN A 105 -14.41 -9.20 -18.54
CA ASN A 105 -13.58 -10.41 -18.65
C ASN A 105 -12.61 -10.39 -19.84
N ALA A 106 -12.66 -9.39 -20.72
CA ALA A 106 -11.69 -9.18 -21.79
C ALA A 106 -10.46 -8.36 -21.35
N CYS A 107 -10.41 -7.90 -20.09
CA CYS A 107 -9.24 -7.21 -19.56
C CYS A 107 -8.04 -8.15 -19.49
N PRO A 108 -6.84 -7.68 -19.89
CA PRO A 108 -5.64 -8.48 -19.85
C PRO A 108 -5.25 -8.83 -18.41
N SER A 109 -4.50 -9.92 -18.27
CA SER A 109 -3.87 -10.34 -17.01
C SER A 109 -2.42 -9.89 -16.96
N TYR A 110 -1.97 -9.54 -15.79
CA TYR A 110 -0.62 -9.08 -15.48
C TYR A 110 0.02 -10.05 -14.50
N PRO A 111 0.71 -11.10 -14.99
CA PRO A 111 1.28 -12.13 -14.12
C PRO A 111 2.56 -11.65 -13.43
N SER A 112 2.84 -12.24 -12.27
CA SER A 112 4.15 -12.15 -11.64
C SER A 112 5.16 -13.02 -12.40
N ALA A 113 6.39 -12.55 -12.52
CA ALA A 113 7.48 -13.32 -13.15
C ALA A 113 7.97 -14.48 -12.24
N ARG A 114 7.75 -14.36 -10.95
CA ARG A 114 8.12 -15.34 -9.90
C ARG A 114 7.01 -15.48 -8.88
N PRO A 115 6.97 -16.57 -8.08
CA PRO A 115 6.00 -16.69 -6.98
C PRO A 115 6.04 -15.48 -6.05
N ALA A 116 4.87 -15.06 -5.60
CA ALA A 116 4.69 -13.93 -4.70
C ALA A 116 3.65 -14.26 -3.63
N ARG A 117 3.80 -13.67 -2.46
CA ARG A 117 2.86 -13.75 -1.36
C ARG A 117 2.14 -12.43 -1.09
N TYR A 118 2.84 -11.32 -1.31
CA TYR A 118 2.28 -10.00 -1.15
C TYR A 118 2.22 -9.30 -2.49
N VAL A 119 1.13 -8.59 -2.74
CA VAL A 119 1.02 -7.72 -3.91
C VAL A 119 0.62 -6.34 -3.42
N LEU A 120 1.37 -5.33 -3.82
CA LEU A 120 1.10 -3.93 -3.48
C LEU A 120 0.70 -3.18 -4.74
N GLU A 121 -0.49 -2.63 -4.74
CA GLU A 121 -0.98 -1.73 -5.79
C GLU A 121 -0.84 -0.28 -5.33
N LEU A 122 -0.16 0.52 -6.14
CA LEU A 122 0.07 1.96 -5.96
C LEU A 122 -0.41 2.72 -7.19
N ASN A 123 -0.56 4.04 -7.09
CA ASN A 123 -0.77 4.88 -8.26
C ASN A 123 0.34 4.64 -9.30
N ALA A 124 -0.02 4.66 -10.57
CA ALA A 124 0.95 4.51 -11.65
C ALA A 124 2.05 5.58 -11.58
N GLY A 125 3.30 5.16 -11.81
CA GLY A 125 4.49 6.01 -11.75
C GLY A 125 5.21 5.99 -10.39
N GLU A 126 4.63 5.43 -9.34
CA GLU A 126 5.26 5.35 -8.02
C GLU A 126 6.53 4.48 -8.05
N ALA A 127 6.48 3.34 -8.73
CA ALA A 127 7.63 2.45 -8.86
C ALA A 127 8.82 3.12 -9.57
N GLU A 128 8.56 3.95 -10.57
CA GLU A 128 9.58 4.74 -11.25
C GLU A 128 10.12 5.86 -10.38
N ARG A 129 9.23 6.62 -9.72
CA ARG A 129 9.58 7.70 -8.81
C ARG A 129 10.49 7.22 -7.67
N LEU A 130 10.18 6.06 -7.11
CA LEU A 130 10.95 5.41 -6.05
C LEU A 130 12.16 4.64 -6.56
N LYS A 131 12.34 4.52 -7.88
CA LYS A 131 13.42 3.75 -8.51
C LYS A 131 13.47 2.30 -8.00
N LEU A 132 12.30 1.67 -7.87
CA LEU A 132 12.23 0.31 -7.35
C LEU A 132 12.86 -0.68 -8.31
N GLU A 133 13.73 -1.53 -7.80
CA GLU A 133 14.36 -2.62 -8.52
C GLU A 133 14.09 -3.95 -7.82
N ASP A 134 14.28 -5.07 -8.53
CA ASP A 134 14.18 -6.40 -7.95
C ASP A 134 15.03 -6.51 -6.68
N GLY A 135 14.45 -7.11 -5.65
CA GLY A 135 15.08 -7.20 -4.32
C GLY A 135 14.77 -6.05 -3.37
N ALA A 136 14.09 -4.98 -3.81
CA ALA A 136 13.59 -3.95 -2.91
C ALA A 136 12.74 -4.57 -1.80
N GLU A 137 12.88 -4.08 -0.59
CA GLU A 137 12.20 -4.65 0.58
C GLU A 137 10.85 -3.98 0.84
N LEU A 138 9.84 -4.79 1.18
CA LEU A 138 8.55 -4.35 1.69
C LEU A 138 8.58 -4.38 3.23
N GLY A 139 8.63 -3.22 3.86
CA GLY A 139 8.43 -3.07 5.29
C GLY A 139 6.94 -3.16 5.62
N LEU A 140 6.57 -4.01 6.58
CA LEU A 140 5.20 -4.08 7.10
C LEU A 140 5.12 -3.30 8.39
N GLY A 141 4.25 -2.32 8.44
CA GLY A 141 4.02 -1.49 9.60
C GLY A 141 2.90 -2.00 10.50
N ASP A 142 2.50 -1.14 11.45
CA ASP A 142 1.39 -1.44 12.35
C ASP A 142 0.09 -1.62 11.56
N GLY A 143 -0.78 -2.49 12.07
CA GLY A 143 -2.10 -2.76 11.47
C GLY A 143 -2.09 -3.76 10.32
N ILE A 144 -0.92 -4.25 9.89
CA ILE A 144 -0.86 -5.34 8.90
C ILE A 144 -1.10 -6.67 9.62
N PRO A 145 -2.12 -7.47 9.20
CA PRO A 145 -2.40 -8.74 9.83
C PRO A 145 -1.22 -9.73 9.65
N PRO A 146 -0.97 -10.58 10.64
CA PRO A 146 -0.01 -11.66 10.47
C PRO A 146 -0.49 -12.63 9.40
N VAL A 147 0.42 -13.13 8.58
CA VAL A 147 0.11 -14.19 7.63
C VAL A 147 -0.32 -15.46 8.36
N ARG A 148 -1.39 -16.06 7.91
CA ARG A 148 -1.96 -17.29 8.45
C ARG A 148 -1.23 -18.53 7.94
#